data_89e9035372446ad81fc9efaf2d19e994
#
_entry.id   89e9035372446ad81fc9efaf2d19e994
#
_cell.length_a   1.000
_cell.length_b   1.000
_cell.length_c   1.000
_cell.angle_alpha   90.00
_cell.angle_beta   90.00
_cell.angle_gamma   90.00
#
_symmetry.space_group_name_H-M   'P 1'
#
loop_
_entity.id
_entity.type
_entity.pdbx_description
1 polymer ?
#
loop_
_entity_poly.entity_id
_entity_poly.type
_entity_poly.pdbx_seq_one_letter_code
_entity_poly.pdbx_strand_id
1 'polypeptide(L)'
;WFLQSKQTDTNLQHSDYYIWTTDKKQKPKKYVDAPDAARNGYYMKNFFDCQPALNYGFAQPNPNHPWEQSVNAPGPQAVRRELKNIIAFWMDKGVDGFRVDMAQSLINRDDRNHTATMQLWDELLSWFNKKYPEGIMMSEWSMPHEAIKAGFNIDLIIHNGVDRKSVV
;
A
#
# COMPACT_ATOMS: atom_id res chain seq x y z
N TRP A 1 -5.02 -3.78 14.33
CA TRP A 1 -3.90 -2.90 13.96
C TRP A 1 -4.29 -1.43 14.03
N PHE A 2 -5.31 -0.99 13.25
CA PHE A 2 -5.68 0.42 13.21
C PHE A 2 -6.11 0.96 14.59
N LEU A 3 -6.89 0.20 15.36
CA LEU A 3 -7.26 0.58 16.73
C LEU A 3 -6.05 0.78 17.65
N GLN A 4 -4.98 0.00 17.48
CA GLN A 4 -3.73 0.22 18.22
C GLN A 4 -3.02 1.49 17.77
N SER A 5 -3.01 1.77 16.47
CA SER A 5 -2.38 2.99 15.94
C SER A 5 -3.09 4.27 16.37
N LYS A 6 -4.34 4.19 16.84
CA LYS A 6 -5.09 5.31 17.41
C LYS A 6 -4.69 5.68 18.84
N GLN A 7 -3.85 4.87 19.49
CA GLN A 7 -3.39 5.13 20.85
C GLN A 7 -2.27 6.17 20.89
N THR A 8 -2.07 6.79 22.03
CA THR A 8 -1.00 7.78 22.24
C THR A 8 0.38 7.14 22.34
N ASP A 9 0.46 5.88 22.78
CA ASP A 9 1.72 5.15 22.86
C ASP A 9 2.19 4.74 21.46
N THR A 10 3.25 5.39 21.00
CA THR A 10 3.85 5.12 19.68
C THR A 10 4.79 3.91 19.69
N ASN A 11 5.05 3.30 20.84
CA ASN A 11 5.85 2.08 20.94
C ASN A 11 5.02 0.80 20.71
N LEU A 12 3.70 0.93 20.58
CA LEU A 12 2.85 -0.21 20.24
C LEU A 12 3.21 -0.78 18.86
N GLN A 13 3.17 -2.09 18.75
CA GLN A 13 3.60 -2.86 17.55
C GLN A 13 3.07 -2.32 16.23
N HIS A 14 1.83 -1.83 16.19
CA HIS A 14 1.18 -1.38 14.98
C HIS A 14 1.05 0.15 14.85
N SER A 15 1.73 0.92 15.72
CA SER A 15 1.65 2.39 15.69
C SER A 15 2.07 2.98 14.35
N ASP A 16 3.14 2.43 13.76
CA ASP A 16 3.72 2.90 12.50
C ASP A 16 3.20 2.15 11.26
N TYR A 17 2.21 1.27 11.44
CA TYR A 17 1.56 0.60 10.31
C TYR A 17 0.66 1.54 9.49
N TYR A 18 0.32 2.70 10.05
CA TYR A 18 -0.51 3.72 9.43
C TYR A 18 0.19 5.07 9.49
N ILE A 19 -0.13 5.93 8.54
CA ILE A 19 0.48 7.25 8.42
C ILE A 19 -0.41 8.27 9.14
N TRP A 20 0.17 8.92 10.16
CA TRP A 20 -0.50 9.92 10.97
C TRP A 20 0.22 11.27 10.92
N THR A 21 -0.54 12.37 10.93
CA THR A 21 0.00 13.73 11.04
C THR A 21 -0.87 14.60 11.92
N THR A 22 -0.28 15.56 12.61
CA THR A 22 -0.98 16.64 13.33
C THR A 22 -1.09 17.91 12.50
N ASP A 23 -0.50 17.94 11.30
CA ASP A 23 -0.52 19.11 10.42
C ASP A 23 -1.90 19.29 9.75
N LYS A 24 -2.65 20.28 10.22
CA LYS A 24 -3.97 20.62 9.69
C LYS A 24 -3.99 21.03 8.22
N LYS A 25 -2.85 21.47 7.66
CA LYS A 25 -2.73 21.87 6.25
C LYS A 25 -2.82 20.67 5.30
N GLN A 26 -2.62 19.46 5.82
CA GLN A 26 -2.73 18.22 5.03
C GLN A 26 -4.19 17.78 4.82
N LYS A 27 -5.17 18.31 5.59
CA LYS A 27 -6.59 18.24 5.25
C LYS A 27 -6.87 19.13 4.01
N PRO A 28 -7.72 18.76 3.08
CA PRO A 28 -8.73 17.69 3.08
C PRO A 28 -8.46 16.57 2.05
N LYS A 29 -7.30 16.49 1.40
CA LYS A 29 -7.17 15.66 0.18
C LYS A 29 -6.84 14.19 0.45
N LYS A 30 -6.00 13.90 1.45
CA LYS A 30 -5.50 12.54 1.73
C LYS A 30 -5.66 12.10 3.19
N TYR A 31 -6.05 13.00 4.09
CA TYR A 31 -6.08 12.72 5.52
C TYR A 31 -7.48 12.93 6.10
N VAL A 32 -7.86 12.05 7.01
CA VAL A 32 -9.15 12.03 7.69
C VAL A 32 -8.95 12.37 9.17
N ASP A 33 -9.86 13.17 9.70
CA ASP A 33 -9.92 13.49 11.12
C ASP A 33 -10.31 12.24 11.93
N ALA A 34 -9.64 12.04 13.05
CA ALA A 34 -9.92 10.95 13.96
C ALA A 34 -10.19 11.51 15.38
N PRO A 35 -11.32 12.18 15.59
CA PRO A 35 -11.61 12.85 16.86
C PRO A 35 -11.75 11.86 18.04
N ASP A 36 -12.03 10.62 17.74
CA ASP A 36 -12.15 9.52 18.71
C ASP A 36 -10.82 8.80 18.99
N ALA A 37 -9.72 9.20 18.33
CA ALA A 37 -8.41 8.64 18.59
C ALA A 37 -7.75 9.35 19.79
N ALA A 38 -7.20 8.56 20.72
CA ALA A 38 -6.35 9.09 21.79
C ALA A 38 -5.08 9.73 21.21
N ARG A 39 -4.55 9.20 20.12
CA ARG A 39 -3.51 9.85 19.29
C ARG A 39 -4.13 11.02 18.55
N ASN A 40 -3.81 12.23 18.97
CA ASN A 40 -4.30 13.44 18.31
C ASN A 40 -3.78 13.54 16.87
N GLY A 41 -4.68 13.81 15.91
CA GLY A 41 -4.29 14.04 14.52
C GLY A 41 -5.22 13.46 13.47
N TYR A 42 -4.63 13.26 12.30
CA TYR A 42 -5.28 12.81 11.08
C TYR A 42 -4.55 11.59 10.53
N TYR A 43 -5.28 10.57 10.12
CA TYR A 43 -4.69 9.43 9.42
C TYR A 43 -4.81 9.56 7.90
N MET A 44 -3.83 9.05 7.18
CA MET A 44 -3.90 8.96 5.73
C MET A 44 -4.92 7.90 5.33
N LYS A 45 -5.82 8.26 4.40
CA LYS A 45 -6.76 7.32 3.79
C LYS A 45 -6.23 6.79 2.46
N ASN A 46 -6.72 5.62 2.08
CA ASN A 46 -6.55 5.09 0.73
C ASN A 46 -7.58 5.73 -0.21
N PHE A 47 -8.73 5.12 -0.38
CA PHE A 47 -9.79 5.64 -1.27
C PHE A 47 -10.94 6.28 -0.48
N PHE A 48 -11.62 5.53 0.36
CA PHE A 48 -12.68 6.04 1.23
C PHE A 48 -12.14 6.47 2.60
N ASP A 49 -12.86 7.37 3.28
CA ASP A 49 -12.48 7.85 4.61
C ASP A 49 -12.38 6.72 5.65
N CYS A 50 -13.16 5.64 5.49
CA CYS A 50 -13.10 4.46 6.34
C CYS A 50 -11.95 3.48 6.00
N GLN A 51 -11.10 3.79 5.03
CA GLN A 51 -9.99 2.96 4.60
C GLN A 51 -8.65 3.60 4.98
N PRO A 52 -8.14 3.41 6.21
CA PRO A 52 -6.82 3.90 6.59
C PRO A 52 -5.74 3.21 5.74
N ALA A 53 -4.87 4.01 5.14
CA ALA A 53 -3.79 3.51 4.29
C ALA A 53 -2.68 2.89 5.13
N LEU A 54 -2.26 1.67 4.77
CA LEU A 54 -1.07 1.06 5.34
C LEU A 54 0.19 1.85 4.92
N ASN A 55 1.14 1.92 5.82
CA ASN A 55 2.37 2.67 5.63
C ASN A 55 3.42 1.85 4.87
N TYR A 56 3.39 1.91 3.55
CA TYR A 56 4.46 1.35 2.71
C TYR A 56 5.65 2.31 2.55
N GLY A 57 5.55 3.52 3.10
CA GLY A 57 6.59 4.54 3.09
C GLY A 57 6.47 5.53 1.93
N PHE A 58 7.44 6.44 1.93
CA PHE A 58 7.61 7.48 0.92
C PHE A 58 8.94 7.24 0.20
N ALA A 59 8.92 7.23 -1.14
CA ALA A 59 10.15 7.12 -1.93
C ALA A 59 11.05 8.35 -1.73
N GLN A 60 10.44 9.53 -1.67
CA GLN A 60 11.09 10.82 -1.46
C GLN A 60 10.41 11.56 -0.28
N PRO A 61 10.74 11.22 0.99
CA PRO A 61 10.18 11.92 2.15
C PRO A 61 10.51 13.41 2.13
N ASN A 62 9.55 14.25 2.50
CA ASN A 62 9.81 15.67 2.70
C ASN A 62 10.46 15.87 4.09
N PRO A 63 11.66 16.47 4.18
CA PRO A 63 12.35 16.69 5.46
C PRO A 63 11.55 17.58 6.43
N ASN A 64 10.61 18.38 5.94
CA ASN A 64 9.73 19.19 6.78
C ASN A 64 8.49 18.44 7.27
N HIS A 65 8.33 17.16 6.90
CA HIS A 65 7.19 16.31 7.25
C HIS A 65 7.67 15.10 8.06
N PRO A 66 7.82 15.21 9.38
CA PRO A 66 8.42 14.15 10.21
C PRO A 66 7.60 12.85 10.21
N TRP A 67 6.35 12.86 9.75
CA TRP A 67 5.51 11.67 9.62
C TRP A 67 5.74 10.91 8.31
N GLU A 68 6.45 11.49 7.36
CA GLU A 68 6.79 10.83 6.09
C GLU A 68 7.99 9.91 6.29
N GLN A 69 7.74 8.68 6.66
CA GLN A 69 8.78 7.66 6.81
C GLN A 69 9.27 7.20 5.44
N SER A 70 10.60 7.06 5.27
CA SER A 70 11.16 6.49 4.05
C SER A 70 10.75 5.03 3.88
N VAL A 71 10.78 4.51 2.66
CA VAL A 71 10.52 3.10 2.34
C VAL A 71 11.38 2.12 3.15
N ASN A 72 12.54 2.56 3.63
CA ASN A 72 13.47 1.76 4.40
C ASN A 72 13.32 1.93 5.93
N ALA A 73 12.41 2.78 6.38
CA ALA A 73 12.15 2.97 7.81
C ALA A 73 11.52 1.72 8.47
N PRO A 74 11.67 1.54 9.79
CA PRO A 74 11.17 0.36 10.49
C PRO A 74 9.67 0.09 10.31
N GLY A 75 8.83 1.12 10.31
CA GLY A 75 7.37 1.01 10.13
C GLY A 75 7.00 0.42 8.76
N PRO A 76 7.39 1.04 7.63
CA PRO A 76 7.18 0.48 6.30
C PRO A 76 7.75 -0.93 6.11
N GLN A 77 8.93 -1.21 6.67
CA GLN A 77 9.51 -2.55 6.61
C GLN A 77 8.70 -3.58 7.42
N ALA A 78 8.12 -3.18 8.55
CA ALA A 78 7.22 -4.04 9.31
C ALA A 78 5.93 -4.35 8.53
N VAL A 79 5.33 -3.35 7.87
CA VAL A 79 4.15 -3.54 7.00
C VAL A 79 4.45 -4.51 5.86
N ARG A 80 5.61 -4.41 5.21
CA ARG A 80 6.02 -5.36 4.15
C ARG A 80 6.16 -6.80 4.65
N ARG A 81 6.75 -6.98 5.84
CA ARG A 81 6.82 -8.32 6.47
C ARG A 81 5.42 -8.87 6.73
N GLU A 82 4.52 -8.03 7.22
CA GLU A 82 3.14 -8.42 7.51
C GLU A 82 2.35 -8.76 6.24
N LEU A 83 2.60 -8.06 5.14
CA LEU A 83 2.02 -8.42 3.85
C LEU A 83 2.44 -9.83 3.43
N LYS A 84 3.71 -10.21 3.60
CA LYS A 84 4.17 -11.58 3.36
C LYS A 84 3.48 -12.59 4.26
N ASN A 85 3.26 -12.27 5.54
CA ASN A 85 2.54 -13.13 6.49
C ASN A 85 1.07 -13.32 6.09
N ILE A 86 0.38 -12.25 5.64
CA ILE A 86 -1.01 -12.32 5.16
C ILE A 86 -1.11 -13.21 3.92
N ILE A 87 -0.21 -13.02 2.96
CA ILE A 87 -0.17 -13.84 1.75
C ILE A 87 0.06 -15.31 2.13
N ALA A 88 1.06 -15.59 2.96
CA ALA A 88 1.36 -16.95 3.41
C ALA A 88 0.16 -17.60 4.11
N PHE A 89 -0.50 -16.87 5.01
CA PHE A 89 -1.68 -17.38 5.73
C PHE A 89 -2.79 -17.89 4.80
N TRP A 90 -3.07 -17.15 3.73
CA TRP A 90 -4.13 -17.54 2.80
C TRP A 90 -3.67 -18.63 1.82
N MET A 91 -2.44 -18.54 1.30
CA MET A 91 -1.87 -19.58 0.44
C MET A 91 -1.80 -20.94 1.15
N ASP A 92 -1.39 -20.96 2.42
CA ASP A 92 -1.33 -22.17 3.24
C ASP A 92 -2.74 -22.76 3.55
N LYS A 93 -3.82 -21.96 3.31
CA LYS A 93 -5.22 -22.41 3.37
C LYS A 93 -5.77 -22.89 2.01
N GLY A 94 -4.97 -22.89 0.96
CA GLY A 94 -5.34 -23.38 -0.35
C GLY A 94 -5.91 -22.33 -1.31
N VAL A 95 -5.64 -21.05 -1.09
CA VAL A 95 -5.91 -20.01 -2.09
C VAL A 95 -4.90 -20.13 -3.21
N ASP A 96 -5.32 -20.02 -4.48
CA ASP A 96 -4.45 -20.17 -5.65
C ASP A 96 -3.65 -18.90 -5.99
N GLY A 97 -4.03 -17.76 -5.43
CA GLY A 97 -3.37 -16.49 -5.69
C GLY A 97 -4.16 -15.27 -5.24
N PHE A 98 -3.74 -14.08 -5.69
CA PHE A 98 -4.35 -12.81 -5.29
C PHE A 98 -4.53 -11.87 -6.46
N ARG A 99 -5.64 -11.13 -6.43
CA ARG A 99 -5.79 -9.89 -7.17
C ARG A 99 -5.37 -8.75 -6.24
N VAL A 100 -4.44 -7.94 -6.69
CA VAL A 100 -3.88 -6.81 -5.95
C VAL A 100 -4.48 -5.51 -6.46
N ASP A 101 -5.29 -4.89 -5.61
CA ASP A 101 -5.94 -3.62 -5.87
C ASP A 101 -4.94 -2.48 -5.93
N MET A 102 -5.03 -1.62 -6.97
CA MET A 102 -4.20 -0.41 -7.12
C MET A 102 -2.70 -0.65 -6.87
N ALA A 103 -2.15 -1.72 -7.43
CA ALA A 103 -0.79 -2.19 -7.16
C ALA A 103 0.30 -1.13 -7.43
N GLN A 104 0.07 -0.20 -8.36
CA GLN A 104 0.99 0.88 -8.73
C GLN A 104 1.10 1.99 -7.69
N SER A 105 0.20 2.06 -6.69
CA SER A 105 0.05 3.25 -5.84
C SER A 105 0.45 3.05 -4.38
N LEU A 106 1.14 1.97 -4.04
CA LEU A 106 1.45 1.64 -2.63
C LEU A 106 2.49 2.57 -2.02
N ILE A 107 3.50 2.97 -2.77
CA ILE A 107 4.56 3.87 -2.29
C ILE A 107 4.15 5.32 -2.54
N ASN A 108 4.21 6.13 -1.49
CA ASN A 108 3.93 7.55 -1.61
C ASN A 108 5.11 8.31 -2.20
N ARG A 109 4.84 9.39 -2.98
CA ARG A 109 5.86 10.24 -3.62
C ARG A 109 6.88 9.45 -4.44
N ASP A 110 6.42 8.40 -5.11
CA ASP A 110 7.25 7.67 -6.06
C ASP A 110 7.49 8.52 -7.33
N ASP A 111 8.50 8.17 -8.10
CA ASP A 111 8.75 8.79 -9.38
C ASP A 111 7.73 8.35 -10.44
N ARG A 112 7.80 8.95 -11.64
CA ARG A 112 6.89 8.66 -12.75
C ARG A 112 7.04 7.22 -13.28
N ASN A 113 8.17 6.58 -13.03
CA ASN A 113 8.46 5.20 -13.43
C ASN A 113 8.08 4.20 -12.33
N HIS A 114 7.47 4.63 -11.23
CA HIS A 114 7.11 3.80 -10.08
C HIS A 114 8.28 2.98 -9.53
N THR A 115 9.49 3.55 -9.53
CA THR A 115 10.74 2.83 -9.23
C THR A 115 10.70 2.15 -7.86
N ALA A 116 10.29 2.85 -6.82
CA ALA A 116 10.22 2.27 -5.46
C ALA A 116 9.09 1.25 -5.33
N THR A 117 7.96 1.46 -6.01
CA THR A 117 6.84 0.51 -6.07
C THR A 117 7.26 -0.77 -6.80
N MET A 118 7.98 -0.65 -7.92
CA MET A 118 8.51 -1.81 -8.65
C MET A 118 9.51 -2.61 -7.81
N GLN A 119 10.39 -1.94 -7.05
CA GLN A 119 11.32 -2.60 -6.14
C GLN A 119 10.60 -3.36 -5.02
N LEU A 120 9.53 -2.77 -4.47
CA LEU A 120 8.69 -3.44 -3.47
C LEU A 120 8.08 -4.73 -4.03
N TRP A 121 7.51 -4.66 -5.24
CA TRP A 121 6.89 -5.82 -5.87
C TRP A 121 7.91 -6.86 -6.30
N ASP A 122 9.05 -6.48 -6.85
CA ASP A 122 10.14 -7.39 -7.18
C ASP A 122 10.60 -8.20 -5.96
N GLU A 123 10.81 -7.53 -4.81
CA GLU A 123 11.16 -8.20 -3.56
C GLU A 123 10.07 -9.17 -3.10
N LEU A 124 8.80 -8.74 -3.13
CA LEU A 124 7.68 -9.54 -2.65
C LEU A 124 7.40 -10.72 -3.57
N LEU A 125 7.36 -10.48 -4.88
CA LEU A 125 7.03 -11.50 -5.87
C LEU A 125 8.17 -12.50 -6.07
N SER A 126 9.43 -12.08 -5.93
CA SER A 126 10.56 -13.01 -5.87
C SER A 126 10.44 -13.98 -4.67
N TRP A 127 10.04 -13.47 -3.50
CA TRP A 127 9.75 -14.31 -2.35
C TRP A 127 8.52 -15.21 -2.59
N PHE A 128 7.44 -14.66 -3.14
CA PHE A 128 6.20 -15.40 -3.43
C PHE A 128 6.43 -16.55 -4.39
N ASN A 129 7.02 -16.29 -5.55
CA ASN A 129 7.28 -17.30 -6.58
C ASN A 129 8.20 -18.42 -6.11
N LYS A 130 9.16 -18.10 -5.22
CA LYS A 130 10.02 -19.12 -4.61
C LYS A 130 9.26 -20.03 -3.64
N LYS A 131 8.33 -19.46 -2.87
CA LYS A 131 7.58 -20.20 -1.84
C LYS A 131 6.35 -20.91 -2.41
N TYR A 132 5.71 -20.32 -3.40
CA TYR A 132 4.46 -20.77 -4.02
C TYR A 132 4.59 -20.76 -5.56
N PRO A 133 5.35 -21.68 -6.16
CA PRO A 133 5.67 -21.65 -7.59
C PRO A 133 4.45 -21.78 -8.51
N GLU A 134 3.35 -22.38 -8.03
CA GLU A 134 2.09 -22.51 -8.76
C GLU A 134 1.11 -21.37 -8.48
N GLY A 135 1.48 -20.45 -7.57
CA GLY A 135 0.62 -19.33 -7.19
C GLY A 135 0.57 -18.24 -8.27
N ILE A 136 -0.55 -17.54 -8.35
CA ILE A 136 -0.77 -16.47 -9.34
C ILE A 136 -0.98 -15.13 -8.64
N MET A 137 -0.28 -14.11 -9.12
CA MET A 137 -0.47 -12.72 -8.70
C MET A 137 -0.95 -11.88 -9.87
N MET A 138 -2.13 -11.30 -9.70
CA MET A 138 -2.77 -10.41 -10.67
C MET A 138 -2.76 -8.98 -10.15
N SER A 139 -2.20 -8.06 -10.89
CA SER A 139 -2.23 -6.64 -10.54
C SER A 139 -3.46 -5.93 -11.11
N GLU A 140 -3.88 -4.88 -10.45
CA GLU A 140 -4.67 -3.80 -11.01
C GLU A 140 -3.74 -2.59 -11.17
N TRP A 141 -3.02 -2.56 -12.29
CA TRP A 141 -2.02 -1.53 -12.59
C TRP A 141 -2.39 -0.70 -13.82
N SER A 142 -3.10 -1.32 -14.76
CA SER A 142 -3.48 -0.75 -16.06
C SER A 142 -2.29 -0.40 -16.98
N MET A 143 -1.10 -0.93 -16.66
CA MET A 143 0.11 -0.81 -17.49
C MET A 143 0.83 -2.17 -17.54
N PRO A 144 0.38 -3.10 -18.40
CA PRO A 144 0.85 -4.49 -18.40
C PRO A 144 2.38 -4.64 -18.52
N HIS A 145 3.02 -3.76 -19.28
CA HIS A 145 4.47 -3.79 -19.43
C HIS A 145 5.20 -3.54 -18.09
N GLU A 146 4.72 -2.59 -17.29
CA GLU A 146 5.28 -2.29 -15.97
C GLU A 146 4.94 -3.40 -14.97
N ALA A 147 3.69 -3.85 -14.95
CA ALA A 147 3.23 -4.90 -14.06
C ALA A 147 3.99 -6.22 -14.25
N ILE A 148 4.16 -6.66 -15.49
CA ILE A 148 4.94 -7.86 -15.82
C ILE A 148 6.42 -7.67 -15.46
N LYS A 149 6.99 -6.48 -15.71
CA LYS A 149 8.35 -6.15 -15.31
C LYS A 149 8.54 -6.17 -13.78
N ALA A 150 7.50 -5.79 -13.02
CA ALA A 150 7.48 -5.87 -11.56
C ALA A 150 7.28 -7.31 -11.04
N GLY A 151 7.03 -8.30 -11.91
CA GLY A 151 6.93 -9.71 -11.58
C GLY A 151 5.51 -10.27 -11.48
N PHE A 152 4.47 -9.51 -11.77
CA PHE A 152 3.09 -10.01 -11.82
C PHE A 152 2.88 -10.96 -13.00
N ASN A 153 2.00 -11.95 -12.80
CA ASN A 153 1.63 -12.91 -13.86
C ASN A 153 0.61 -12.31 -14.84
N ILE A 154 -0.28 -11.45 -14.33
CA ILE A 154 -1.41 -10.87 -15.07
C ILE A 154 -1.59 -9.44 -14.62
N ASP A 155 -2.03 -8.55 -15.53
CA ASP A 155 -2.48 -7.20 -15.21
C ASP A 155 -3.91 -6.95 -15.67
N LEU A 156 -4.71 -6.32 -14.81
CA LEU A 156 -6.03 -5.83 -15.15
C LEU A 156 -5.94 -4.41 -15.70
N ILE A 157 -6.40 -4.22 -16.93
CA ILE A 157 -6.49 -2.91 -17.56
C ILE A 157 -7.84 -2.29 -17.22
N ILE A 158 -7.82 -1.22 -16.42
CA ILE A 158 -9.01 -0.40 -16.19
C ILE A 158 -9.07 0.66 -17.28
N HIS A 159 -9.94 0.47 -18.26
CA HIS A 159 -10.23 1.50 -19.25
C HIS A 159 -11.13 2.58 -18.65
N ASN A 160 -10.53 3.65 -18.15
CA ASN A 160 -11.23 4.90 -17.84
C ASN A 160 -11.57 5.62 -19.15
N GLY A 161 -12.56 5.16 -19.89
CA GLY A 161 -12.95 5.88 -21.11
C GLY A 161 -13.54 5.05 -22.23
N VAL A 162 -13.92 3.81 -22.01
CA VAL A 162 -14.84 3.16 -22.95
C VAL A 162 -16.18 3.89 -22.83
N ASP A 163 -16.44 4.79 -23.80
CA ASP A 163 -17.74 5.43 -23.95
C ASP A 163 -18.78 4.31 -24.10
N ARG A 164 -19.62 4.13 -23.06
CA ARG A 164 -20.72 3.14 -23.09
C ARG A 164 -21.72 3.37 -24.23
N LYS A 165 -21.58 4.47 -24.98
CA LYS A 165 -22.39 4.79 -26.16
C LYS A 165 -21.90 4.11 -27.44
N SER A 166 -20.73 3.50 -27.44
CA SER A 166 -20.18 2.82 -28.63
C SER A 166 -20.36 1.30 -28.64
N VAL A 167 -21.14 0.76 -27.68
CA VAL A 167 -21.53 -0.64 -27.67
C VAL A 167 -23.02 -0.74 -28.08
N VAL A 168 -23.29 -0.61 -29.35
CA VAL A 168 -24.56 -0.97 -30.00
C VAL A 168 -24.24 -1.92 -31.16
#